data_4bc3eaa7233761eb2c3df34a0e766eea
#
_entry.id   4bc3eaa7233761eb2c3df34a0e766eea
#
_cell.length_a   1.000
_cell.length_b   1.000
_cell.length_c   1.000
_cell.angle_alpha   90.00
_cell.angle_beta   90.00
_cell.angle_gamma   90.00
#
_symmetry.space_group_name_H-M   'P 1'
#
loop_
_entity.id
_entity.type
_entity.pdbx_description
1 polymer ?
#
loop_
_entity_poly.entity_id
_entity_poly.type
_entity_poly.pdbx_seq_one_letter_code
_entity_poly.pdbx_strand_id
1 'polypeptide(L)'
;MDVGAFALPLLALLGYSLTRLPQPTAQDIEQKSSRVTLNGKQRKELFIDFMPFLVLLFVANLMLVVLRDIKEDFLVKIIDMNGQSSWMFAQVDTVVTLIILALFGAMVFVKSNIKVLVALLGLVVLGTATMSFISFNYNSLQLDAITWLFVQSLCLYIAYLCFQSIFFDRFIACFKIKGNVGFFIVTIDFIGYTGTVLVLMFKEFAHADINWLEFYNILSGYVGLICTVAFTCSMIYLIQRYKKEKQLKKAKEAEMSNGIKFTGEGMEPTTFSQI
;
A
#
# COMPACT_ATOMS: atom_id res chain seq x y z
N MET A 1 19.55 -16.59 20.22
CA MET A 1 18.19 -16.50 20.78
C MET A 1 17.84 -15.12 21.36
N ASP A 2 18.78 -14.19 21.45
CA ASP A 2 18.61 -12.96 22.22
C ASP A 2 18.14 -11.72 21.43
N VAL A 3 18.14 -11.80 20.10
CA VAL A 3 17.73 -10.64 19.25
C VAL A 3 16.25 -10.31 19.42
N GLY A 4 15.40 -11.31 19.58
CA GLY A 4 13.95 -11.10 19.83
C GLY A 4 13.65 -10.48 21.19
N ALA A 5 14.45 -10.80 22.21
CA ALA A 5 14.28 -10.23 23.54
C ALA A 5 14.62 -8.74 23.61
N PHE A 6 15.51 -8.25 22.72
CA PHE A 6 15.86 -6.82 22.65
C PHE A 6 14.71 -5.95 22.15
N ALA A 7 13.78 -6.49 21.37
CA ALA A 7 12.61 -5.77 20.88
C ALA A 7 11.52 -5.61 21.95
N LEU A 8 11.47 -6.45 22.98
CA LEU A 8 10.42 -6.43 24.00
C LEU A 8 10.33 -5.11 24.78
N PRO A 9 11.43 -4.48 25.27
CA PRO A 9 11.37 -3.20 25.95
C PRO A 9 10.82 -2.09 25.05
N LEU A 10 11.20 -2.09 23.76
CA LEU A 10 10.72 -1.12 22.79
C LEU A 10 9.22 -1.29 22.52
N LEU A 11 8.76 -2.52 22.35
CA LEU A 11 7.34 -2.85 22.17
C LEU A 11 6.52 -2.45 23.42
N ALA A 12 7.04 -2.70 24.60
CA ALA A 12 6.40 -2.29 25.87
C ALA A 12 6.30 -0.75 25.98
N LEU A 13 7.37 -0.04 25.61
CA LEU A 13 7.39 1.43 25.59
C LEU A 13 6.36 1.98 24.57
N LEU A 14 6.31 1.41 23.39
CA LEU A 14 5.34 1.81 22.35
C LEU A 14 3.90 1.49 22.80
N GLY A 15 3.67 0.32 23.40
CA GLY A 15 2.38 -0.06 23.98
C GLY A 15 1.94 0.92 25.07
N TYR A 16 2.88 1.28 25.97
CA TYR A 16 2.61 2.30 27.00
C TYR A 16 2.32 3.68 26.38
N SER A 17 3.03 4.09 25.35
CA SER A 17 2.79 5.35 24.65
C SER A 17 1.37 5.41 24.05
N LEU A 18 0.87 4.29 23.50
CA LEU A 18 -0.50 4.20 22.99
C LEU A 18 -1.56 4.45 24.06
N THR A 19 -1.31 4.05 25.32
CA THR A 19 -2.25 4.31 26.43
C THR A 19 -2.29 5.78 26.85
N ARG A 20 -1.29 6.57 26.46
CA ARG A 20 -1.19 8.01 26.75
C ARG A 20 -1.75 8.90 25.65
N LEU A 21 -2.21 8.32 24.54
CA LEU A 21 -2.86 9.08 23.47
C LEU A 21 -4.15 9.72 24.01
N PRO A 22 -4.43 11.01 23.69
CA PRO A 22 -5.69 11.65 24.04
C PRO A 22 -6.84 10.92 23.37
N GLN A 23 -8.01 10.94 23.99
CA GLN A 23 -9.21 10.36 23.39
C GLN A 23 -9.56 11.09 22.10
N PRO A 24 -10.09 10.35 21.08
CA PRO A 24 -10.44 10.95 19.80
C PRO A 24 -11.50 12.04 20.00
N THR A 25 -11.33 13.15 19.31
CA THR A 25 -12.29 14.25 19.30
C THR A 25 -13.57 13.86 18.55
N ALA A 26 -14.66 14.62 18.76
CA ALA A 26 -15.92 14.40 18.04
C ALA A 26 -15.71 14.46 16.51
N GLN A 27 -14.82 15.34 16.03
CA GLN A 27 -14.44 15.41 14.60
C GLN A 27 -13.71 14.17 14.13
N ASP A 28 -12.83 13.58 14.96
CA ASP A 28 -12.12 12.35 14.61
C ASP A 28 -13.10 11.17 14.51
N ILE A 29 -14.11 11.13 15.39
CA ILE A 29 -15.14 10.08 15.38
C ILE A 29 -16.03 10.20 14.14
N GLU A 30 -16.40 11.42 13.75
CA GLU A 30 -17.21 11.68 12.56
C GLU A 30 -16.46 11.38 11.24
N GLN A 31 -15.15 11.61 11.21
CA GLN A 31 -14.30 11.29 10.06
C GLN A 31 -13.92 9.80 9.98
N LYS A 32 -14.04 9.08 11.09
CA LYS A 32 -13.73 7.66 11.15
C LYS A 32 -14.88 6.87 10.54
N SER A 33 -14.61 6.14 9.47
CA SER A 33 -15.58 5.16 8.96
C SER A 33 -15.88 4.12 10.04
N SER A 34 -17.17 3.81 10.28
CA SER A 34 -17.56 2.81 11.26
C SER A 34 -16.89 1.46 10.93
N ARG A 35 -16.10 0.94 11.87
CA ARG A 35 -15.48 -0.39 11.75
C ARG A 35 -16.55 -1.46 11.93
N VAL A 36 -17.27 -1.76 10.86
CA VAL A 36 -18.27 -2.83 10.86
C VAL A 36 -17.63 -4.10 10.31
N THR A 37 -17.85 -5.22 10.97
CA THR A 37 -17.47 -6.53 10.43
C THR A 37 -18.34 -6.83 9.22
N LEU A 38 -17.72 -6.93 8.04
CA LEU A 38 -18.41 -7.24 6.80
C LEU A 38 -18.87 -8.72 6.80
N ASN A 39 -20.13 -8.96 6.49
CA ASN A 39 -20.63 -10.29 6.15
C ASN A 39 -20.02 -10.78 4.83
N GLY A 40 -19.99 -12.10 4.61
CA GLY A 40 -19.43 -12.68 3.39
C GLY A 40 -20.03 -12.10 2.09
N LYS A 41 -21.34 -11.80 2.07
CA LYS A 41 -22.01 -11.15 0.93
C LYS A 41 -21.49 -9.73 0.69
N GLN A 42 -21.35 -8.94 1.74
CA GLN A 42 -20.83 -7.57 1.66
C GLN A 42 -19.36 -7.51 1.22
N ARG A 43 -18.53 -8.50 1.65
CA ARG A 43 -17.15 -8.63 1.19
C ARG A 43 -17.09 -8.92 -0.30
N LYS A 44 -17.95 -9.81 -0.79
CA LYS A 44 -18.05 -10.16 -2.21
C LYS A 44 -18.49 -8.96 -3.05
N GLU A 45 -19.51 -8.24 -2.62
CA GLU A 45 -20.01 -7.02 -3.29
C GLU A 45 -18.90 -5.95 -3.38
N LEU A 46 -18.21 -5.70 -2.27
CA LEU A 46 -17.09 -4.76 -2.23
C LEU A 46 -15.95 -5.18 -3.18
N PHE A 47 -15.61 -6.46 -3.18
CA PHE A 47 -14.57 -6.98 -4.06
C PHE A 47 -14.96 -6.84 -5.53
N ILE A 48 -16.22 -7.13 -5.90
CA ILE A 48 -16.72 -6.99 -7.26
C ILE A 48 -16.75 -5.51 -7.70
N ASP A 49 -17.15 -4.59 -6.82
CA ASP A 49 -17.24 -3.16 -7.12
C ASP A 49 -15.87 -2.51 -7.45
N PHE A 50 -14.81 -3.02 -6.80
CA PHE A 50 -13.43 -2.57 -7.04
C PHE A 50 -12.55 -3.63 -7.70
N MET A 51 -13.15 -4.67 -8.30
CA MET A 51 -12.44 -5.86 -8.80
C MET A 51 -11.22 -5.55 -9.68
N PRO A 52 -11.31 -4.73 -10.74
CA PRO A 52 -10.15 -4.49 -11.61
C PRO A 52 -8.96 -3.90 -10.85
N PHE A 53 -9.24 -2.99 -9.94
CA PHE A 53 -8.25 -2.32 -9.11
C PHE A 53 -7.63 -3.27 -8.07
N LEU A 54 -8.45 -4.01 -7.33
CA LEU A 54 -7.98 -4.92 -6.28
C LEU A 54 -7.18 -6.08 -6.85
N VAL A 55 -7.60 -6.64 -7.99
CA VAL A 55 -6.86 -7.73 -8.65
C VAL A 55 -5.48 -7.26 -9.08
N LEU A 56 -5.37 -6.08 -9.72
CA LEU A 56 -4.06 -5.53 -10.11
C LEU A 56 -3.16 -5.30 -8.90
N LEU A 57 -3.72 -4.76 -7.81
CA LEU A 57 -2.97 -4.54 -6.57
C LEU A 57 -2.49 -5.85 -5.95
N PHE A 58 -3.37 -6.85 -5.87
CA PHE A 58 -3.04 -8.13 -5.24
C PHE A 58 -1.99 -8.91 -6.02
N VAL A 59 -2.11 -8.94 -7.35
CA VAL A 59 -1.09 -9.57 -8.21
C VAL A 59 0.25 -8.85 -8.11
N ALA A 60 0.25 -7.52 -8.18
CA ALA A 60 1.48 -6.75 -8.04
C ALA A 60 2.11 -6.93 -6.64
N ASN A 61 1.31 -6.91 -5.57
CA ASN A 61 1.82 -7.16 -4.22
C ASN A 61 2.36 -8.58 -4.05
N LEU A 62 1.69 -9.60 -4.60
CA LEU A 62 2.20 -10.97 -4.62
C LEU A 62 3.62 -11.03 -5.20
N MET A 63 3.83 -10.39 -6.35
CA MET A 63 5.15 -10.37 -7.00
C MET A 63 6.19 -9.65 -6.15
N LEU A 64 5.81 -8.53 -5.48
CA LEU A 64 6.70 -7.78 -4.60
C LEU A 64 7.05 -8.56 -3.33
N VAL A 65 6.10 -9.29 -2.73
CA VAL A 65 6.34 -10.13 -1.55
C VAL A 65 7.31 -11.25 -1.89
N VAL A 66 7.07 -11.96 -2.98
CA VAL A 66 7.97 -13.02 -3.45
C VAL A 66 9.37 -12.49 -3.72
N LEU A 67 9.48 -11.34 -4.39
CA LEU A 67 10.79 -10.72 -4.67
C LEU A 67 11.52 -10.31 -3.39
N ARG A 68 10.78 -9.77 -2.40
CA ARG A 68 11.32 -9.43 -1.07
C ARG A 68 11.88 -10.67 -0.38
N ASP A 69 11.10 -11.74 -0.32
CA ASP A 69 11.48 -12.96 0.39
C ASP A 69 12.69 -13.63 -0.28
N ILE A 70 12.74 -13.66 -1.63
CA ILE A 70 13.92 -14.10 -2.35
C ILE A 70 15.14 -13.24 -2.01
N LYS A 71 14.99 -11.93 -1.96
CA LYS A 71 16.10 -11.03 -1.58
C LYS A 71 16.59 -11.35 -0.16
N GLU A 72 15.67 -11.45 0.80
CA GLU A 72 16.05 -11.66 2.21
C GLU A 72 16.67 -13.04 2.46
N ASP A 73 16.08 -14.09 1.90
CA ASP A 73 16.54 -15.48 2.10
C ASP A 73 17.85 -15.79 1.38
N PHE A 74 18.11 -15.14 0.25
CA PHE A 74 19.28 -15.41 -0.58
C PHE A 74 20.28 -14.26 -0.69
N LEU A 75 20.15 -13.23 0.15
CA LEU A 75 20.96 -12.00 0.12
C LEU A 75 22.46 -12.30 0.08
N VAL A 76 22.95 -13.22 0.93
CA VAL A 76 24.37 -13.62 0.99
C VAL A 76 24.84 -14.35 -0.26
N LYS A 77 23.91 -14.96 -1.02
CA LYS A 77 24.21 -15.61 -2.31
C LYS A 77 24.10 -14.63 -3.49
N ILE A 78 23.28 -13.59 -3.36
CA ILE A 78 23.11 -12.56 -4.37
C ILE A 78 24.31 -11.63 -4.39
N ILE A 79 24.83 -11.26 -3.21
CA ILE A 79 25.98 -10.36 -3.07
C ILE A 79 27.21 -11.17 -2.67
N ASP A 80 28.24 -11.14 -3.53
CA ASP A 80 29.54 -11.71 -3.17
C ASP A 80 30.18 -10.86 -2.07
N MET A 81 30.33 -11.47 -0.90
CA MET A 81 30.78 -10.79 0.31
C MET A 81 32.27 -10.40 0.31
N ASN A 82 33.09 -10.87 -0.65
CA ASN A 82 34.53 -10.59 -0.85
C ASN A 82 35.20 -9.74 0.25
N GLY A 83 35.14 -10.22 1.50
CA GLY A 83 35.74 -9.55 2.66
C GLY A 83 34.90 -8.44 3.31
N GLN A 84 33.69 -8.18 2.86
CA GLN A 84 32.78 -7.24 3.51
C GLN A 84 32.06 -7.86 4.70
N SER A 85 31.83 -7.05 5.74
CA SER A 85 31.16 -7.50 6.97
C SER A 85 29.63 -7.63 6.77
N SER A 86 29.03 -8.65 7.37
CA SER A 86 27.56 -8.79 7.44
C SER A 86 26.86 -7.55 8.06
N TRP A 87 27.58 -6.71 8.79
CA TRP A 87 27.11 -5.44 9.34
C TRP A 87 26.64 -4.45 8.26
N MET A 88 27.19 -4.54 7.07
CA MET A 88 26.79 -3.72 5.92
C MET A 88 25.30 -3.86 5.58
N PHE A 89 24.77 -5.07 5.60
CA PHE A 89 23.35 -5.31 5.34
C PHE A 89 22.46 -4.62 6.37
N ALA A 90 22.81 -4.71 7.65
CA ALA A 90 22.08 -4.04 8.72
C ALA A 90 22.13 -2.52 8.59
N GLN A 91 23.25 -1.95 8.13
CA GLN A 91 23.35 -0.50 7.87
C GLN A 91 22.42 -0.07 6.73
N VAL A 92 22.44 -0.78 5.59
CA VAL A 92 21.57 -0.49 4.45
C VAL A 92 20.10 -0.57 4.86
N ASP A 93 19.68 -1.64 5.53
CA ASP A 93 18.29 -1.82 5.95
C ASP A 93 17.86 -0.76 6.99
N THR A 94 18.76 -0.34 7.88
CA THR A 94 18.49 0.76 8.83
C THR A 94 18.22 2.07 8.12
N VAL A 95 19.08 2.45 7.17
CA VAL A 95 18.92 3.71 6.42
C VAL A 95 17.65 3.67 5.55
N VAL A 96 17.41 2.56 4.87
CA VAL A 96 16.18 2.36 4.08
C VAL A 96 14.94 2.49 4.96
N THR A 97 14.93 1.85 6.11
CA THR A 97 13.81 1.92 7.07
C THR A 97 13.55 3.34 7.54
N LEU A 98 14.61 4.11 7.89
CA LEU A 98 14.47 5.50 8.32
C LEU A 98 13.90 6.40 7.21
N ILE A 99 14.35 6.21 5.97
CA ILE A 99 13.82 6.96 4.82
C ILE A 99 12.34 6.67 4.63
N ILE A 100 11.94 5.39 4.66
CA ILE A 100 10.54 4.98 4.47
C ILE A 100 9.67 5.50 5.61
N LEU A 101 10.15 5.42 6.85
CA LEU A 101 9.44 5.95 8.01
C LEU A 101 9.22 7.47 7.88
N ALA A 102 10.23 8.21 7.44
CA ALA A 102 10.12 9.65 7.19
C ALA A 102 9.13 9.97 6.07
N LEU A 103 9.18 9.22 4.96
CA LEU A 103 8.26 9.39 3.82
C LEU A 103 6.80 9.14 4.24
N PHE A 104 6.55 8.04 4.93
CA PHE A 104 5.19 7.69 5.35
C PHE A 104 4.72 8.59 6.50
N GLY A 105 5.60 8.97 7.42
CA GLY A 105 5.32 9.95 8.45
C GLY A 105 4.90 11.30 7.87
N ALA A 106 5.55 11.76 6.80
CA ALA A 106 5.17 12.97 6.11
C ALA A 106 3.76 12.92 5.49
N MET A 107 3.27 11.72 5.10
CA MET A 107 1.91 11.55 4.57
C MET A 107 0.81 11.81 5.61
N VAL A 108 1.12 11.75 6.90
CA VAL A 108 0.17 12.04 7.99
C VAL A 108 -0.28 13.52 7.96
N PHE A 109 0.61 14.43 7.55
CA PHE A 109 0.29 15.86 7.45
C PHE A 109 -0.65 16.21 6.30
N VAL A 110 -0.84 15.29 5.34
CA VAL A 110 -1.73 15.52 4.19
C VAL A 110 -3.17 15.13 4.57
N LYS A 111 -4.04 16.12 4.73
CA LYS A 111 -5.44 15.93 5.14
C LYS A 111 -6.31 15.23 4.07
N SER A 112 -6.00 15.37 2.80
CA SER A 112 -6.82 14.83 1.70
C SER A 112 -6.49 13.37 1.40
N ASN A 113 -7.40 12.45 1.68
CA ASN A 113 -7.22 11.01 1.46
C ASN A 113 -6.87 10.67 0.01
N ILE A 114 -7.53 11.29 -0.98
CA ILE A 114 -7.22 11.03 -2.40
C ILE A 114 -5.82 11.52 -2.79
N LYS A 115 -5.36 12.67 -2.25
CA LYS A 115 -4.01 13.17 -2.53
C LYS A 115 -2.96 12.22 -1.96
N VAL A 116 -3.18 11.70 -0.75
CA VAL A 116 -2.28 10.69 -0.13
C VAL A 116 -2.25 9.43 -0.97
N LEU A 117 -3.40 8.90 -1.39
CA LEU A 117 -3.47 7.69 -2.23
C LEU A 117 -2.71 7.85 -3.55
N VAL A 118 -2.92 8.98 -4.24
CA VAL A 118 -2.22 9.26 -5.50
C VAL A 118 -0.72 9.45 -5.28
N ALA A 119 -0.32 10.12 -4.19
CA ALA A 119 1.09 10.29 -3.85
C ALA A 119 1.76 8.95 -3.51
N LEU A 120 1.10 8.08 -2.74
CA LEU A 120 1.59 6.73 -2.41
C LEU A 120 1.75 5.89 -3.68
N LEU A 121 0.72 5.82 -4.53
CA LEU A 121 0.82 5.10 -5.81
C LEU A 121 1.89 5.69 -6.73
N GLY A 122 2.04 7.01 -6.75
CA GLY A 122 3.11 7.68 -7.49
C GLY A 122 4.50 7.28 -7.01
N LEU A 123 4.72 7.23 -5.68
CA LEU A 123 5.97 6.73 -5.09
C LEU A 123 6.24 5.26 -5.43
N VAL A 124 5.19 4.42 -5.39
CA VAL A 124 5.30 3.00 -5.76
C VAL A 124 5.67 2.86 -7.24
N VAL A 125 5.02 3.61 -8.14
CA VAL A 125 5.33 3.62 -9.58
C VAL A 125 6.77 4.06 -9.83
N LEU A 126 7.22 5.14 -9.18
CA LEU A 126 8.60 5.61 -9.28
C LEU A 126 9.59 4.57 -8.75
N GLY A 127 9.31 3.96 -7.59
CA GLY A 127 10.15 2.91 -7.01
C GLY A 127 10.26 1.70 -7.92
N THR A 128 9.13 1.14 -8.38
CA THR A 128 9.14 -0.05 -9.24
C THR A 128 9.76 0.22 -10.61
N ALA A 129 9.56 1.42 -11.18
CA ALA A 129 10.21 1.83 -12.42
C ALA A 129 11.74 1.95 -12.27
N THR A 130 12.20 2.57 -11.16
CA THR A 130 13.63 2.69 -10.85
C THR A 130 14.25 1.32 -10.61
N MET A 131 13.57 0.44 -9.87
CA MET A 131 14.00 -0.94 -9.64
C MET A 131 14.19 -1.69 -10.96
N SER A 132 13.20 -1.62 -11.86
CA SER A 132 13.28 -2.23 -13.20
C SER A 132 14.41 -1.66 -14.05
N PHE A 133 14.55 -0.33 -14.07
CA PHE A 133 15.60 0.34 -14.84
C PHE A 133 17.00 -0.07 -14.40
N ILE A 134 17.27 -0.08 -13.11
CA ILE A 134 18.57 -0.48 -12.55
C ILE A 134 18.85 -1.95 -12.81
N SER A 135 17.86 -2.81 -12.68
CA SER A 135 18.02 -4.24 -12.92
C SER A 135 18.35 -4.57 -14.37
N PHE A 136 17.65 -3.98 -15.33
CA PHE A 136 17.96 -4.20 -16.76
C PHE A 136 19.27 -3.54 -17.22
N ASN A 137 19.73 -2.50 -16.54
CA ASN A 137 20.96 -1.79 -16.88
C ASN A 137 22.12 -2.09 -15.90
N TYR A 138 22.02 -3.18 -15.13
CA TYR A 138 22.98 -3.53 -14.10
C TYR A 138 24.44 -3.49 -14.60
N ASN A 139 24.73 -4.15 -15.70
CA ASN A 139 26.07 -4.21 -16.30
C ASN A 139 26.58 -2.86 -16.83
N SER A 140 25.68 -1.98 -17.27
CA SER A 140 26.01 -0.68 -17.84
C SER A 140 26.26 0.37 -16.78
N LEU A 141 25.54 0.30 -15.66
CA LEU A 141 25.60 1.27 -14.58
C LEU A 141 26.82 1.08 -13.67
N GLN A 142 27.45 -0.11 -13.69
CA GLN A 142 28.63 -0.46 -12.89
C GLN A 142 28.53 0.01 -11.41
N LEU A 143 27.35 -0.13 -10.82
CA LEU A 143 27.12 0.25 -9.43
C LEU A 143 27.89 -0.68 -8.49
N ASP A 144 28.45 -0.12 -7.45
CA ASP A 144 28.99 -0.94 -6.36
C ASP A 144 27.87 -1.70 -5.63
N ALA A 145 28.21 -2.83 -5.03
CA ALA A 145 27.25 -3.75 -4.41
C ALA A 145 26.38 -3.08 -3.34
N ILE A 146 26.95 -2.15 -2.57
CA ILE A 146 26.24 -1.42 -1.50
C ILE A 146 25.20 -0.48 -2.09
N THR A 147 25.58 0.34 -3.07
CA THR A 147 24.68 1.29 -3.73
C THR A 147 23.56 0.55 -4.47
N TRP A 148 23.90 -0.52 -5.17
CA TRP A 148 22.90 -1.37 -5.83
C TRP A 148 21.90 -1.96 -4.82
N LEU A 149 22.40 -2.57 -3.73
CA LEU A 149 21.56 -3.14 -2.68
C LEU A 149 20.66 -2.06 -2.05
N PHE A 150 21.22 -0.89 -1.75
CA PHE A 150 20.49 0.21 -1.15
C PHE A 150 19.30 0.65 -2.02
N VAL A 151 19.57 0.90 -3.32
CA VAL A 151 18.52 1.38 -4.23
C VAL A 151 17.47 0.30 -4.49
N GLN A 152 17.89 -0.95 -4.70
CA GLN A 152 16.97 -2.08 -4.86
C GLN A 152 16.08 -2.27 -3.62
N SER A 153 16.68 -2.25 -2.43
CA SER A 153 15.96 -2.37 -1.18
C SER A 153 14.98 -1.22 -0.97
N LEU A 154 15.43 0.02 -1.19
CA LEU A 154 14.58 1.21 -1.02
C LEU A 154 13.35 1.16 -1.94
N CYS A 155 13.55 0.86 -3.21
CA CYS A 155 12.49 0.77 -4.20
C CYS A 155 11.49 -0.34 -3.88
N LEU A 156 11.99 -1.51 -3.51
CA LEU A 156 11.18 -2.68 -3.16
C LEU A 156 10.36 -2.44 -1.89
N TYR A 157 10.99 -1.92 -0.83
CA TYR A 157 10.30 -1.70 0.44
C TYR A 157 9.31 -0.53 0.40
N ILE A 158 9.57 0.54 -0.36
CA ILE A 158 8.58 1.59 -0.60
C ILE A 158 7.32 0.98 -1.20
N ALA A 159 7.46 0.15 -2.23
CA ALA A 159 6.32 -0.46 -2.90
C ALA A 159 5.56 -1.42 -1.97
N TYR A 160 6.27 -2.30 -1.28
CA TYR A 160 5.69 -3.31 -0.39
C TYR A 160 5.02 -2.68 0.84
N LEU A 161 5.75 -1.85 1.60
CA LEU A 161 5.25 -1.30 2.87
C LEU A 161 4.12 -0.27 2.69
N CYS A 162 3.99 0.33 1.50
CA CYS A 162 2.87 1.20 1.18
C CYS A 162 1.52 0.53 1.45
N PHE A 163 1.36 -0.72 1.04
CA PHE A 163 0.10 -1.48 1.21
C PHE A 163 -0.09 -1.99 2.63
N GLN A 164 1.00 -2.30 3.33
CA GLN A 164 0.97 -2.81 4.70
C GLN A 164 0.65 -1.73 5.75
N SER A 165 0.82 -0.45 5.42
CA SER A 165 0.72 0.61 6.43
C SER A 165 -0.47 1.55 6.22
N ILE A 166 -0.43 2.41 5.22
CA ILE A 166 -1.32 3.58 5.12
C ILE A 166 -2.36 3.44 4.01
N PHE A 167 -2.05 2.69 2.96
CA PHE A 167 -2.81 2.68 1.72
C PHE A 167 -4.28 2.29 1.93
N PHE A 168 -4.56 1.16 2.55
CA PHE A 168 -5.93 0.68 2.72
C PHE A 168 -6.73 1.52 3.71
N ASP A 169 -6.09 2.12 4.70
CA ASP A 169 -6.73 3.07 5.62
C ASP A 169 -7.26 4.28 4.83
N ARG A 170 -6.41 4.87 3.99
CA ARG A 170 -6.79 6.02 3.15
C ARG A 170 -7.78 5.63 2.04
N PHE A 171 -7.67 4.42 1.50
CA PHE A 171 -8.61 3.89 0.51
C PHE A 171 -10.03 3.78 1.08
N ILE A 172 -10.18 3.13 2.23
CA ILE A 172 -11.46 2.99 2.93
C ILE A 172 -12.06 4.36 3.27
N ALA A 173 -11.24 5.27 3.81
CA ALA A 173 -11.68 6.62 4.15
C ALA A 173 -12.08 7.45 2.91
N CYS A 174 -11.36 7.31 1.79
CA CYS A 174 -11.61 8.02 0.55
C CYS A 174 -12.97 7.68 -0.07
N PHE A 175 -13.29 6.38 -0.12
CA PHE A 175 -14.51 5.85 -0.73
C PHE A 175 -15.63 5.61 0.29
N LYS A 176 -15.43 6.01 1.56
CA LYS A 176 -16.39 5.81 2.66
C LYS A 176 -16.89 4.36 2.76
N ILE A 177 -15.99 3.41 2.53
CA ILE A 177 -16.29 1.99 2.55
C ILE A 177 -16.60 1.58 4.00
N LYS A 178 -17.77 0.98 4.21
CA LYS A 178 -18.11 0.36 5.49
C LYS A 178 -17.34 -0.97 5.57
N GLY A 179 -16.18 -0.97 6.22
CA GLY A 179 -15.34 -2.18 6.27
C GLY A 179 -14.18 -2.06 7.24
N ASN A 180 -13.42 -3.15 7.35
CA ASN A 180 -12.24 -3.22 8.19
C ASN A 180 -10.99 -3.28 7.30
N VAL A 181 -10.04 -2.37 7.54
CA VAL A 181 -8.71 -2.35 6.90
C VAL A 181 -8.01 -3.71 7.04
N GLY A 182 -8.14 -4.34 8.20
CA GLY A 182 -7.53 -5.64 8.47
C GLY A 182 -7.94 -6.73 7.48
N PHE A 183 -9.15 -6.67 6.92
CA PHE A 183 -9.58 -7.63 5.89
C PHE A 183 -8.70 -7.54 4.64
N PHE A 184 -8.40 -6.33 4.17
CA PHE A 184 -7.55 -6.14 2.99
C PHE A 184 -6.10 -6.56 3.27
N ILE A 185 -5.55 -6.17 4.44
CA ILE A 185 -4.18 -6.50 4.83
C ILE A 185 -4.02 -8.01 4.94
N VAL A 186 -4.89 -8.70 5.70
CA VAL A 186 -4.82 -10.16 5.84
C VAL A 186 -4.98 -10.89 4.51
N THR A 187 -5.84 -10.37 3.62
CA THR A 187 -6.04 -10.99 2.29
C THR A 187 -4.78 -10.85 1.43
N ILE A 188 -4.17 -9.67 1.42
CA ILE A 188 -2.97 -9.41 0.61
C ILE A 188 -1.76 -10.18 1.15
N ASP A 189 -1.64 -10.30 2.47
CA ASP A 189 -0.61 -11.10 3.13
C ASP A 189 -0.76 -12.59 2.83
N PHE A 190 -1.98 -13.12 2.97
CA PHE A 190 -2.26 -14.52 2.66
C PHE A 190 -1.86 -14.88 1.21
N ILE A 191 -2.22 -14.04 0.25
CA ILE A 191 -1.85 -14.22 -1.15
C ILE A 191 -0.32 -14.16 -1.31
N GLY A 192 0.34 -13.17 -0.69
CA GLY A 192 1.78 -12.99 -0.74
C GLY A 192 2.55 -14.19 -0.19
N TYR A 193 2.25 -14.61 1.04
CA TYR A 193 2.92 -15.76 1.66
C TYR A 193 2.65 -17.09 0.93
N THR A 194 1.46 -17.26 0.36
CA THR A 194 1.19 -18.43 -0.49
C THR A 194 2.14 -18.47 -1.69
N GLY A 195 2.36 -17.31 -2.34
CA GLY A 195 3.32 -17.20 -3.44
C GLY A 195 4.74 -17.53 -3.02
N THR A 196 5.20 -17.01 -1.88
CA THR A 196 6.53 -17.31 -1.34
C THR A 196 6.73 -18.80 -1.07
N VAL A 197 5.75 -19.44 -0.42
CA VAL A 197 5.82 -20.89 -0.15
C VAL A 197 5.94 -21.68 -1.44
N LEU A 198 5.18 -21.33 -2.49
CA LEU A 198 5.26 -22.00 -3.80
C LEU A 198 6.64 -21.84 -4.44
N VAL A 199 7.25 -20.65 -4.36
CA VAL A 199 8.59 -20.40 -4.90
C VAL A 199 9.66 -21.17 -4.13
N LEU A 200 9.58 -21.19 -2.79
CA LEU A 200 10.52 -21.95 -1.96
C LEU A 200 10.40 -23.45 -2.19
N MET A 201 9.18 -23.98 -2.33
CA MET A 201 8.96 -25.38 -2.70
C MET A 201 9.57 -25.68 -4.08
N PHE A 202 9.32 -24.84 -5.07
CA PHE A 202 9.92 -25.03 -6.41
C PHE A 202 11.44 -25.07 -6.34
N LYS A 203 12.06 -24.15 -5.60
CA LYS A 203 13.51 -24.11 -5.41
C LYS A 203 14.06 -25.41 -4.80
N GLU A 204 13.38 -25.93 -3.78
CA GLU A 204 13.85 -27.14 -3.06
C GLU A 204 13.81 -28.37 -3.96
N PHE A 205 12.79 -28.47 -4.82
CA PHE A 205 12.62 -29.62 -5.72
C PHE A 205 13.38 -29.51 -7.05
N ALA A 206 13.70 -28.29 -7.50
CA ALA A 206 14.29 -28.10 -8.84
C ALA A 206 15.78 -28.40 -8.93
N HIS A 207 16.52 -28.52 -7.81
CA HIS A 207 17.98 -28.83 -7.74
C HIS A 207 18.84 -28.08 -8.77
N ALA A 208 18.48 -26.83 -9.12
CA ALA A 208 19.16 -26.06 -10.15
C ALA A 208 20.34 -25.26 -9.56
N ASP A 209 21.50 -25.35 -10.22
CA ASP A 209 22.59 -24.41 -9.96
C ASP A 209 22.22 -23.04 -10.51
N ILE A 210 21.81 -22.13 -9.63
CA ILE A 210 21.29 -20.82 -9.97
C ILE A 210 22.37 -19.76 -9.69
N ASN A 211 22.70 -18.95 -10.69
CA ASN A 211 23.40 -17.69 -10.45
C ASN A 211 22.43 -16.70 -9.81
N TRP A 212 22.50 -16.58 -8.48
CA TRP A 212 21.52 -15.80 -7.71
C TRP A 212 21.50 -14.31 -8.03
N LEU A 213 22.63 -13.71 -8.36
CA LEU A 213 22.70 -12.30 -8.73
C LEU A 213 22.01 -12.04 -10.06
N GLU A 214 22.32 -12.84 -11.07
CA GLU A 214 21.71 -12.73 -12.39
C GLU A 214 20.22 -13.02 -12.35
N PHE A 215 19.85 -14.11 -11.67
CA PHE A 215 18.44 -14.47 -11.44
C PHE A 215 17.66 -13.36 -10.76
N TYR A 216 18.21 -12.77 -9.69
CA TYR A 216 17.56 -11.69 -8.98
C TYR A 216 17.43 -10.43 -9.83
N ASN A 217 18.45 -10.07 -10.60
CA ASN A 217 18.40 -8.93 -11.52
C ASN A 217 17.33 -9.12 -12.61
N ILE A 218 17.28 -10.29 -13.23
CA ILE A 218 16.26 -10.59 -14.24
C ILE A 218 14.86 -10.53 -13.60
N LEU A 219 14.68 -11.19 -12.48
CA LEU A 219 13.39 -11.23 -11.77
C LEU A 219 12.94 -9.83 -11.33
N SER A 220 13.80 -9.06 -10.67
CA SER A 220 13.48 -7.70 -10.21
C SER A 220 13.22 -6.73 -11.37
N GLY A 221 13.90 -6.91 -12.52
CA GLY A 221 13.64 -6.17 -13.74
C GLY A 221 12.22 -6.39 -14.26
N TYR A 222 11.82 -7.64 -14.45
CA TYR A 222 10.47 -7.97 -14.94
C TYR A 222 9.37 -7.68 -13.92
N VAL A 223 9.56 -8.02 -12.65
CA VAL A 223 8.63 -7.69 -11.58
C VAL A 223 8.44 -6.18 -11.50
N GLY A 224 9.53 -5.41 -11.50
CA GLY A 224 9.47 -3.95 -11.50
C GLY A 224 8.68 -3.39 -12.68
N LEU A 225 8.88 -3.90 -13.90
CA LEU A 225 8.16 -3.47 -15.08
C LEU A 225 6.66 -3.77 -14.98
N ILE A 226 6.30 -5.01 -14.65
CA ILE A 226 4.91 -5.44 -14.51
C ILE A 226 4.20 -4.63 -13.42
N CYS A 227 4.85 -4.46 -12.26
CA CYS A 227 4.31 -3.67 -11.15
C CYS A 227 4.13 -2.19 -11.54
N THR A 228 5.08 -1.60 -12.27
CA THR A 228 4.97 -0.22 -12.76
C THR A 228 3.73 -0.03 -13.62
N VAL A 229 3.47 -0.94 -14.55
CA VAL A 229 2.27 -0.91 -15.39
C VAL A 229 1.01 -1.12 -14.53
N ALA A 230 0.99 -2.13 -13.68
CA ALA A 230 -0.16 -2.45 -12.83
C ALA A 230 -0.53 -1.29 -11.88
N PHE A 231 0.45 -0.68 -11.22
CA PHE A 231 0.20 0.46 -10.33
C PHE A 231 -0.17 1.74 -11.07
N THR A 232 0.37 1.96 -12.26
CA THR A 232 -0.05 3.09 -13.12
C THR A 232 -1.50 2.93 -13.55
N CYS A 233 -1.91 1.75 -14.01
CA CYS A 233 -3.30 1.45 -14.33
C CYS A 233 -4.22 1.60 -13.12
N SER A 234 -3.78 1.12 -11.96
CA SER A 234 -4.51 1.25 -10.69
C SER A 234 -4.68 2.71 -10.27
N MET A 235 -3.66 3.53 -10.43
CA MET A 235 -3.70 4.97 -10.14
C MET A 235 -4.69 5.71 -11.06
N ILE A 236 -4.65 5.42 -12.35
CA ILE A 236 -5.58 5.99 -13.33
C ILE A 236 -7.02 5.62 -12.99
N TYR A 237 -7.29 4.33 -12.74
CA TYR A 237 -8.60 3.84 -12.34
C TYR A 237 -9.13 4.54 -11.08
N LEU A 238 -8.31 4.64 -10.04
CA LEU A 238 -8.67 5.27 -8.78
C LEU A 238 -9.03 6.75 -8.95
N ILE A 239 -8.26 7.49 -9.75
CA ILE A 239 -8.54 8.91 -10.05
C ILE A 239 -9.85 9.06 -10.83
N GLN A 240 -10.10 8.21 -11.83
CA GLN A 240 -11.33 8.25 -12.63
C GLN A 240 -12.56 7.91 -11.77
N ARG A 241 -12.47 6.86 -10.94
CA ARG A 241 -13.54 6.46 -10.03
C ARG A 241 -13.88 7.56 -9.03
N TYR A 242 -12.87 8.18 -8.43
CA TYR A 242 -13.05 9.31 -7.52
C TYR A 242 -13.72 10.52 -8.17
N LYS A 243 -13.31 10.89 -9.39
CA LYS A 243 -13.93 11.96 -10.15
C LYS A 243 -15.40 11.67 -10.44
N LYS A 244 -15.73 10.46 -10.89
CA LYS A 244 -17.09 10.02 -11.17
C LYS A 244 -17.99 10.09 -9.92
N GLU A 245 -17.52 9.59 -8.77
CA GLU A 245 -18.28 9.65 -7.52
C GLU A 245 -18.52 11.10 -7.06
N LYS A 246 -17.51 11.97 -7.22
CA LYS A 246 -17.64 13.39 -6.89
C LYS A 246 -18.66 14.09 -7.77
N GLN A 247 -18.72 13.77 -9.07
CA GLN A 247 -19.73 14.32 -9.99
C GLN A 247 -21.14 13.85 -9.63
N LEU A 248 -21.32 12.55 -9.33
CA LEU A 248 -22.61 11.99 -8.92
C LEU A 248 -23.14 12.63 -7.62
N LYS A 249 -22.26 12.90 -6.65
CA LYS A 249 -22.66 13.61 -5.42
C LYS A 249 -23.12 15.04 -5.72
N LYS A 250 -22.39 15.78 -6.54
CA LYS A 250 -22.78 17.13 -6.92
C LYS A 250 -24.12 17.18 -7.67
N ALA A 251 -24.36 16.21 -8.56
CA ALA A 251 -25.63 16.11 -9.27
C ALA A 251 -26.81 15.87 -8.32
N LYS A 252 -26.66 14.93 -7.36
CA LYS A 252 -27.70 14.67 -6.35
C LYS A 252 -27.96 15.87 -5.42
N GLU A 253 -26.93 16.60 -5.03
CA GLU A 253 -27.06 17.81 -4.22
C GLU A 253 -27.81 18.93 -4.99
N ALA A 254 -27.53 19.07 -6.28
CA ALA A 254 -28.22 20.01 -7.14
C ALA A 254 -29.71 19.65 -7.34
N GLU A 255 -30.03 18.37 -7.54
CA GLU A 255 -31.40 17.86 -7.63
C GLU A 255 -32.18 18.11 -6.34
N MET A 256 -31.59 17.83 -5.17
CA MET A 256 -32.23 18.10 -3.88
C MET A 256 -32.44 19.61 -3.65
N SER A 257 -31.47 20.44 -4.01
CA SER A 257 -31.62 21.90 -3.89
C SER A 257 -32.72 22.45 -4.78
N ASN A 258 -32.87 21.93 -5.99
CA ASN A 258 -33.96 22.34 -6.92
C ASN A 258 -35.31 21.79 -6.46
N GLY A 259 -35.39 20.58 -5.93
CA GLY A 259 -36.61 20.00 -5.35
C GLY A 259 -37.13 20.80 -4.14
N ILE A 260 -36.24 21.29 -3.29
CA ILE A 260 -36.61 22.15 -2.14
C ILE A 260 -37.15 23.53 -2.61
N LYS A 261 -36.62 24.08 -3.70
CA LYS A 261 -37.14 25.34 -4.27
C LYS A 261 -38.57 25.19 -4.81
N PHE A 262 -38.91 24.05 -5.42
CA PHE A 262 -40.27 23.81 -5.93
C PHE A 262 -41.32 23.60 -4.83
N THR A 263 -40.91 23.10 -3.65
CA THR A 263 -41.82 22.92 -2.51
C THR A 263 -41.97 24.18 -1.67
N GLY A 264 -41.07 25.15 -1.80
CA GLY A 264 -41.11 26.43 -1.05
C GLY A 264 -41.93 27.56 -1.70
N GLU A 265 -42.25 27.48 -3.01
CA GLU A 265 -43.02 28.53 -3.73
C GLU A 265 -44.52 28.24 -3.77
N GLY A 266 -45.03 27.20 -3.10
CA GLY A 266 -46.45 26.78 -3.19
C GLY A 266 -47.26 26.91 -1.90
N MET A 267 -46.83 27.62 -0.86
CA MET A 267 -47.63 27.90 0.33
C MET A 267 -47.83 29.42 0.50
N GLU A 268 -48.80 30.00 -0.23
CA GLU A 268 -49.45 31.20 0.24
C GLU A 268 -50.23 30.92 1.54
N PRO A 269 -50.13 31.80 2.55
CA PRO A 269 -50.93 31.65 3.74
C PRO A 269 -52.37 32.04 3.42
N THR A 270 -53.25 31.07 3.20
CA THR A 270 -54.69 31.30 3.25
C THR A 270 -55.08 31.73 4.65
N THR A 271 -55.30 33.01 4.78
CA THR A 271 -56.01 33.66 5.89
C THR A 271 -57.39 33.03 6.03
N PHE A 272 -57.61 32.19 7.01
CA PHE A 272 -58.94 31.86 7.52
C PHE A 272 -59.40 33.00 8.42
N SER A 273 -60.19 33.94 7.82
CA SER A 273 -61.05 34.84 8.53
C SER A 273 -62.36 34.09 8.87
N GLN A 274 -62.60 34.06 10.16
CA GLN A 274 -63.90 33.95 10.88
C GLN A 274 -65.16 33.61 10.06
N ILE A 275 -65.83 32.51 10.41
CA ILE A 275 -67.21 32.58 10.98
C ILE A 275 -67.39 31.38 11.92
#